data_57a82f4765242be683c852d7cae1c00f
#
_entry.id   57a82f4765242be683c852d7cae1c00f
#
_cell.length_a   1.000
_cell.length_b   1.000
_cell.length_c   1.000
_cell.angle_alpha   90.00
_cell.angle_beta   90.00
_cell.angle_gamma   90.00
#
_symmetry.space_group_name_H-M   'P 1'
#
loop_
_entity.id
_entity.type
_entity.pdbx_description
1 polymer ?
#
loop_
_entity_poly.entity_id
_entity_poly.type
_entity_poly.pdbx_seq_one_letter_code
_entity_poly.pdbx_strand_id
1 'polypeptide(L)'
;MLKGFIIGMLVSLPIGPLGLLSIQRTINKGWKIGFLSAIGAVTSDLVYSSLAILGISFIDNFVIKHRFFINGLTGILFLIVGINILSSGVEKGELKEDIEGERIHPFFVHFLMGLSNPMIFLIFFAIFTKMGIYVDEVTLPQHALFVISIFVGSTIQWYSITNLIDKSKKHYKFENFIFIDKIIGTVIILLGIFSVLKGITKL
;
A
#
# COMPACT_ATOMS: atom_id res chain seq x y z
N MET A 1 -2.78 15.36 10.03
CA MET A 1 -2.22 15.61 8.69
C MET A 1 -0.82 15.00 8.50
N LEU A 2 0.19 15.33 9.31
CA LEU A 2 1.54 14.77 9.16
C LEU A 2 1.54 13.22 9.23
N LYS A 3 0.79 12.63 10.17
CA LYS A 3 0.63 11.15 10.25
C LYS A 3 0.07 10.57 8.94
N GLY A 4 -0.98 11.17 8.38
CA GLY A 4 -1.57 10.71 7.11
C GLY A 4 -0.57 10.80 5.95
N PHE A 5 0.15 11.88 5.85
CA PHE A 5 1.20 12.07 4.84
C PHE A 5 2.29 11.00 4.92
N ILE A 6 2.79 10.71 6.14
CA ILE A 6 3.80 9.67 6.36
C ILE A 6 3.22 8.27 6.02
N ILE A 7 1.98 8.00 6.42
CA ILE A 7 1.32 6.74 6.07
C ILE A 7 1.22 6.59 4.55
N GLY A 8 0.80 7.65 3.85
CA GLY A 8 0.74 7.65 2.40
C GLY A 8 2.08 7.31 1.75
N MET A 9 3.15 7.94 2.21
CA MET A 9 4.50 7.62 1.74
C MET A 9 4.91 6.17 2.01
N LEU A 10 4.59 5.63 3.18
CA LEU A 10 4.98 4.27 3.56
C LEU A 10 4.16 3.20 2.82
N VAL A 11 2.85 3.39 2.70
CA VAL A 11 1.96 2.42 2.03
C VAL A 11 2.19 2.40 0.52
N SER A 12 2.54 3.54 -0.06
CA SER A 12 2.80 3.68 -1.50
C SER A 12 4.21 3.31 -1.94
N LEU A 13 4.99 2.64 -1.10
CA LEU A 13 6.23 2.02 -1.57
C LEU A 13 5.91 1.05 -2.73
N PRO A 14 6.78 0.97 -3.75
CA PRO A 14 6.54 0.15 -4.93
C PRO A 14 6.62 -1.35 -4.61
N ILE A 15 5.67 -1.84 -3.83
CA ILE A 15 5.62 -3.21 -3.32
C ILE A 15 4.59 -4.01 -4.11
N GLY A 16 4.97 -5.23 -4.49
CA GLY A 16 4.09 -6.16 -5.19
C GLY A 16 3.84 -5.82 -6.65
N PRO A 17 2.93 -6.55 -7.31
CA PRO A 17 2.79 -6.53 -8.77
C PRO A 17 2.41 -5.17 -9.33
N LEU A 18 1.54 -4.38 -8.66
CA LEU A 18 1.14 -3.04 -9.13
C LEU A 18 2.31 -2.05 -9.09
N GLY A 19 3.09 -2.08 -8.02
CA GLY A 19 4.27 -1.25 -7.90
C GLY A 19 5.30 -1.58 -8.97
N LEU A 20 5.59 -2.87 -9.14
CA LEU A 20 6.52 -3.35 -10.15
C LEU A 20 6.07 -3.02 -11.57
N LEU A 21 4.78 -3.14 -11.89
CA LEU A 21 4.24 -2.77 -13.20
C LEU A 21 4.36 -1.26 -13.46
N SER A 22 4.14 -0.41 -12.44
CA SER A 22 4.35 1.04 -12.56
C SER A 22 5.83 1.39 -12.82
N ILE A 23 6.76 0.69 -12.15
CA ILE A 23 8.20 0.83 -12.38
C ILE A 23 8.56 0.38 -13.80
N GLN A 24 8.07 -0.78 -14.23
CA GLN A 24 8.33 -1.32 -15.58
C GLN A 24 7.84 -0.35 -16.67
N ARG A 25 6.63 0.23 -16.49
CA ARG A 25 6.13 1.26 -17.41
C ARG A 25 6.99 2.52 -17.38
N THR A 26 7.53 2.89 -16.22
CA THR A 26 8.47 4.02 -16.11
C THR A 26 9.73 3.76 -16.93
N ILE A 27 10.31 2.58 -16.80
CA ILE A 27 11.53 2.20 -17.54
C ILE A 27 11.28 2.16 -19.06
N ASN A 28 10.17 1.54 -19.48
CA ASN A 28 9.89 1.27 -20.88
C ASN A 28 9.23 2.45 -21.62
N LYS A 29 8.33 3.18 -20.96
CA LYS A 29 7.50 4.24 -21.58
C LYS A 29 7.73 5.64 -20.97
N GLY A 30 8.65 5.76 -20.01
CA GLY A 30 9.01 7.02 -19.36
C GLY A 30 8.16 7.36 -18.14
N TRP A 31 8.64 8.34 -17.35
CA TRP A 31 8.10 8.68 -16.05
C TRP A 31 6.61 9.06 -16.07
N LYS A 32 6.13 9.74 -17.12
CA LYS A 32 4.73 10.18 -17.22
C LYS A 32 3.75 9.01 -17.22
N ILE A 33 4.06 7.97 -17.99
CA ILE A 33 3.21 6.77 -18.08
C ILE A 33 3.28 5.94 -16.80
N GLY A 34 4.48 5.78 -16.23
CA GLY A 34 4.65 5.12 -14.95
C GLY A 34 3.93 5.85 -13.81
N PHE A 35 4.06 7.18 -13.74
CA PHE A 35 3.37 8.00 -12.75
C PHE A 35 1.84 7.92 -12.90
N LEU A 36 1.35 8.00 -14.13
CA LEU A 36 -0.09 7.88 -14.40
C LEU A 36 -0.66 6.52 -13.97
N SER A 37 0.11 5.45 -14.16
CA SER A 37 -0.21 4.12 -13.63
C SER A 37 -0.27 4.13 -12.11
N ALA A 38 0.77 4.65 -11.47
CA ALA A 38 0.86 4.73 -10.02
C ALA A 38 -0.30 5.55 -9.41
N ILE A 39 -0.69 6.67 -10.02
CA ILE A 39 -1.83 7.48 -9.56
C ILE A 39 -3.14 6.70 -9.65
N GLY A 40 -3.30 5.80 -10.61
CA GLY A 40 -4.43 4.87 -10.63
C GLY A 40 -4.50 4.02 -9.36
N ALA A 41 -3.38 3.40 -8.97
CA ALA A 41 -3.27 2.64 -7.72
C ALA A 41 -3.49 3.52 -6.49
N VAL A 42 -2.85 4.69 -6.41
CA VAL A 42 -3.03 5.65 -5.30
C VAL A 42 -4.50 6.11 -5.17
N THR A 43 -5.24 6.19 -6.26
CA THR A 43 -6.66 6.51 -6.22
C THR A 43 -7.49 5.35 -5.63
N SER A 44 -7.12 4.10 -5.87
CA SER A 44 -7.73 2.96 -5.16
C SER A 44 -7.39 2.94 -3.67
N ASP A 45 -6.17 3.36 -3.30
CA ASP A 45 -5.76 3.51 -1.90
C ASP A 45 -6.62 4.56 -1.17
N LEU A 46 -6.98 5.65 -1.85
CA LEU A 46 -7.90 6.67 -1.32
C LEU A 46 -9.27 6.08 -0.98
N VAL A 47 -9.82 5.24 -1.87
CA VAL A 47 -11.09 4.54 -1.61
C VAL A 47 -10.94 3.62 -0.39
N TYR A 48 -9.92 2.79 -0.35
CA TYR A 48 -9.74 1.83 0.73
C TYR A 48 -9.38 2.48 2.07
N SER A 49 -8.58 3.54 2.08
CA SER A 49 -8.31 4.30 3.31
C SER A 49 -9.56 4.95 3.87
N SER A 50 -10.44 5.48 3.00
CA SER A 50 -11.75 6.01 3.42
C SER A 50 -12.64 4.93 4.02
N LEU A 51 -12.74 3.77 3.37
CA LEU A 51 -13.50 2.63 3.87
C LEU A 51 -12.93 2.08 5.17
N ALA A 52 -11.61 2.05 5.33
CA ALA A 52 -10.96 1.60 6.55
C ALA A 52 -11.26 2.52 7.75
N ILE A 53 -11.23 3.84 7.55
CA ILE A 53 -11.62 4.81 8.58
C ILE A 53 -13.08 4.61 8.98
N LEU A 54 -14.00 4.55 8.01
CA LEU A 54 -15.42 4.31 8.30
C LEU A 54 -15.63 2.98 9.01
N GLY A 55 -14.95 1.91 8.56
CA GLY A 55 -15.02 0.60 9.19
C GLY A 55 -14.61 0.61 10.66
N ILE A 56 -13.51 1.30 10.99
CA ILE A 56 -13.05 1.44 12.38
C ILE A 56 -14.07 2.18 13.21
N SER A 57 -14.70 3.24 12.69
CA SER A 57 -15.72 4.02 13.41
C SER A 57 -16.90 3.17 13.90
N PHE A 58 -17.30 2.16 13.12
CA PHE A 58 -18.41 1.27 13.51
C PHE A 58 -18.02 0.29 14.62
N ILE A 59 -16.74 0.01 14.82
CA ILE A 59 -16.28 -1.04 15.75
C ILE A 59 -15.33 -0.50 16.83
N ASP A 60 -15.22 0.83 16.98
CA ASP A 60 -14.24 1.47 17.86
C ASP A 60 -14.33 0.96 19.31
N ASN A 61 -15.49 0.99 19.91
CA ASN A 61 -15.72 0.45 21.26
C ASN A 61 -15.32 -1.04 21.38
N PHE A 62 -15.53 -1.82 20.32
CA PHE A 62 -15.11 -3.22 20.26
C PHE A 62 -13.60 -3.33 20.19
N VAL A 63 -12.94 -2.51 19.37
CA VAL A 63 -11.47 -2.47 19.21
C VAL A 63 -10.79 -2.13 20.54
N ILE A 64 -11.26 -1.09 21.22
CA ILE A 64 -10.71 -0.67 22.52
C ILE A 64 -10.89 -1.78 23.56
N LYS A 65 -12.07 -2.35 23.65
CA LYS A 65 -12.39 -3.40 24.64
C LYS A 65 -11.63 -4.70 24.39
N HIS A 66 -11.37 -5.04 23.11
CA HIS A 66 -10.75 -6.30 22.71
C HIS A 66 -9.36 -6.09 22.09
N ARG A 67 -8.60 -5.10 22.56
CA ARG A 67 -7.30 -4.72 22.00
C ARG A 67 -6.31 -5.89 21.80
N PHE A 68 -6.33 -6.90 22.68
CA PHE A 68 -5.46 -8.06 22.57
C PHE A 68 -5.85 -8.94 21.38
N PHE A 69 -7.15 -9.21 21.22
CA PHE A 69 -7.70 -9.92 20.08
C PHE A 69 -7.39 -9.18 18.77
N ILE A 70 -7.59 -7.87 18.75
CA ILE A 70 -7.32 -7.01 17.59
C ILE A 70 -5.81 -7.01 17.26
N ASN A 71 -4.92 -6.93 18.25
CA ASN A 71 -3.48 -7.05 18.00
C ASN A 71 -3.11 -8.41 17.37
N GLY A 72 -3.69 -9.49 17.86
CA GLY A 72 -3.50 -10.82 17.27
C GLY A 72 -4.00 -10.89 15.83
N LEU A 73 -5.21 -10.41 15.57
CA LEU A 73 -5.81 -10.34 14.23
C LEU A 73 -4.97 -9.49 13.27
N THR A 74 -4.57 -8.29 13.70
CA THR A 74 -3.69 -7.39 12.93
C THR A 74 -2.36 -8.06 12.62
N GLY A 75 -1.80 -8.79 13.59
CA GLY A 75 -0.57 -9.54 13.38
C GLY A 75 -0.72 -10.64 12.33
N ILE A 76 -1.82 -11.40 12.37
CA ILE A 76 -2.14 -12.41 11.35
C ILE A 76 -2.28 -11.75 9.97
N LEU A 77 -2.96 -10.62 9.87
CA LEU A 77 -3.09 -9.88 8.61
C LEU A 77 -1.72 -9.47 8.06
N PHE A 78 -0.83 -8.93 8.90
CA PHE A 78 0.53 -8.60 8.47
C PHE A 78 1.33 -9.84 8.03
N LEU A 79 1.15 -11.00 8.69
CA LEU A 79 1.77 -12.23 8.23
C LEU A 79 1.28 -12.64 6.85
N ILE A 80 -0.04 -12.60 6.61
CA ILE A 80 -0.64 -12.93 5.31
C ILE A 80 -0.10 -11.98 4.23
N VAL A 81 -0.08 -10.67 4.50
CA VAL A 81 0.45 -9.65 3.56
C VAL A 81 1.92 -9.88 3.27
N GLY A 82 2.74 -10.07 4.30
CA GLY A 82 4.18 -10.27 4.14
C GLY A 82 4.51 -11.55 3.38
N ILE A 83 3.80 -12.66 3.67
CA ILE A 83 3.93 -13.92 2.92
C ILE A 83 3.50 -13.74 1.47
N ASN A 84 2.38 -13.04 1.23
CA ASN A 84 1.93 -12.75 -0.13
C ASN A 84 2.97 -11.97 -0.92
N ILE A 85 3.58 -10.92 -0.33
CA ILE A 85 4.66 -10.15 -0.97
C ILE A 85 5.86 -11.04 -1.29
N LEU A 86 6.28 -11.92 -0.37
CA LEU A 86 7.40 -12.84 -0.60
C LEU A 86 7.09 -13.90 -1.66
N SER A 87 5.85 -14.36 -1.72
CA SER A 87 5.38 -15.40 -2.66
C SER A 87 5.05 -14.84 -4.03
N SER A 88 4.73 -13.56 -4.12
CA SER A 88 4.45 -12.83 -5.38
C SER A 88 5.76 -12.58 -6.15
N GLY A 89 6.59 -13.61 -6.27
CA GLY A 89 7.70 -13.59 -7.20
C GLY A 89 7.12 -13.33 -8.58
N VAL A 90 7.17 -12.08 -9.03
CA VAL A 90 6.75 -11.70 -10.37
C VAL A 90 7.59 -12.51 -11.34
N GLU A 91 7.01 -13.55 -11.93
CA GLU A 91 7.68 -14.30 -12.97
C GLU A 91 8.02 -13.33 -14.11
N LYS A 92 9.27 -13.33 -14.51
CA LYS A 92 9.84 -12.44 -15.54
C LYS A 92 9.07 -12.49 -16.90
N GLY A 93 8.14 -13.45 -17.06
CA GLY A 93 7.37 -13.67 -18.26
C GLY A 93 6.03 -12.95 -18.31
N GLU A 94 5.29 -12.91 -17.20
CA GLU A 94 3.90 -12.40 -17.19
C GLU A 94 3.78 -10.89 -17.39
N LEU A 95 4.81 -10.11 -17.06
CA LEU A 95 4.79 -8.65 -17.23
C LEU A 95 5.24 -8.16 -18.62
N LYS A 96 5.72 -9.03 -19.49
CA LYS A 96 6.25 -8.61 -20.80
C LYS A 96 5.19 -8.51 -21.90
N GLU A 97 4.15 -9.32 -21.87
CA GLU A 97 3.20 -9.41 -22.99
C GLU A 97 2.12 -8.32 -23.00
N ASP A 98 1.73 -7.78 -21.83
CA ASP A 98 0.58 -6.87 -21.77
C ASP A 98 0.91 -5.40 -22.06
N ILE A 99 2.18 -4.99 -22.07
CA ILE A 99 2.54 -3.56 -22.17
C ILE A 99 2.44 -3.02 -23.61
N GLU A 100 2.65 -3.85 -24.63
CA GLU A 100 2.67 -3.40 -26.02
C GLU A 100 1.29 -3.30 -26.67
N GLY A 101 0.29 -4.01 -26.17
CA GLY A 101 -1.08 -4.08 -26.73
C GLY A 101 -2.16 -3.33 -25.93
N GLU A 102 -1.81 -2.65 -24.82
CA GLU A 102 -2.82 -2.00 -23.95
C GLU A 102 -3.58 -0.89 -24.68
N ARG A 103 -4.85 -1.18 -25.00
CA ARG A 103 -5.83 -0.20 -25.50
C ARG A 103 -6.45 0.64 -24.38
N ILE A 104 -6.30 0.19 -23.09
CA ILE A 104 -6.89 0.84 -21.93
C ILE A 104 -5.86 1.79 -21.31
N HIS A 105 -6.33 2.96 -20.92
CA HIS A 105 -5.50 3.99 -20.32
C HIS A 105 -4.82 3.46 -19.03
N PRO A 106 -3.51 3.64 -18.83
CA PRO A 106 -2.73 3.07 -17.72
C PRO A 106 -3.29 3.35 -16.33
N PHE A 107 -3.88 4.51 -16.12
CA PHE A 107 -4.57 4.90 -14.88
C PHE A 107 -5.71 3.93 -14.54
N PHE A 108 -6.61 3.67 -15.50
CA PHE A 108 -7.78 2.83 -15.24
C PHE A 108 -7.40 1.38 -14.98
N VAL A 109 -6.40 0.88 -15.69
CA VAL A 109 -5.88 -0.48 -15.45
C VAL A 109 -5.42 -0.61 -13.99
N HIS A 110 -4.56 0.29 -13.52
CA HIS A 110 -4.04 0.23 -12.14
C HIS A 110 -5.11 0.53 -11.10
N PHE A 111 -6.03 1.45 -11.38
CA PHE A 111 -7.15 1.75 -10.51
C PHE A 111 -8.05 0.53 -10.29
N LEU A 112 -8.44 -0.15 -11.37
CA LEU A 112 -9.27 -1.35 -11.28
C LEU A 112 -8.51 -2.52 -10.64
N MET A 113 -7.25 -2.74 -10.99
CA MET A 113 -6.42 -3.76 -10.35
C MET A 113 -6.24 -3.48 -8.85
N GLY A 114 -6.05 -2.20 -8.48
CA GLY A 114 -6.00 -1.79 -7.08
C GLY A 114 -7.30 -2.07 -6.34
N LEU A 115 -8.45 -1.69 -6.91
CA LEU A 115 -9.78 -1.97 -6.34
C LEU A 115 -10.09 -3.48 -6.28
N SER A 116 -9.49 -4.29 -7.13
CA SER A 116 -9.65 -5.75 -7.07
C SER A 116 -8.82 -6.40 -5.97
N ASN A 117 -7.95 -5.64 -5.30
CA ASN A 117 -7.05 -6.17 -4.27
C ASN A 117 -7.54 -5.83 -2.85
N PRO A 118 -8.32 -6.70 -2.19
CA PRO A 118 -8.83 -6.44 -0.84
C PRO A 118 -7.73 -6.33 0.22
N MET A 119 -6.51 -6.80 -0.06
CA MET A 119 -5.38 -6.71 0.86
C MET A 119 -5.04 -5.26 1.21
N ILE A 120 -5.25 -4.32 0.30
CA ILE A 120 -4.99 -2.89 0.52
C ILE A 120 -5.90 -2.36 1.65
N PHE A 121 -7.18 -2.74 1.63
CA PHE A 121 -8.11 -2.41 2.73
C PHE A 121 -7.61 -2.94 4.07
N LEU A 122 -7.18 -4.21 4.12
CA LEU A 122 -6.69 -4.82 5.34
C LEU A 122 -5.41 -4.15 5.87
N ILE A 123 -4.53 -3.70 4.97
CA ILE A 123 -3.32 -2.95 5.32
C ILE A 123 -3.70 -1.62 5.99
N PHE A 124 -4.58 -0.83 5.38
CA PHE A 124 -5.02 0.44 5.96
C PHE A 124 -5.73 0.22 7.30
N PHE A 125 -6.63 -0.75 7.37
CA PHE A 125 -7.34 -1.10 8.59
C PHE A 125 -6.36 -1.46 9.72
N ALA A 126 -5.37 -2.31 9.43
CA ALA A 126 -4.34 -2.72 10.39
C ALA A 126 -3.47 -1.54 10.86
N ILE A 127 -3.03 -0.68 9.93
CA ILE A 127 -2.22 0.50 10.24
C ILE A 127 -3.02 1.47 11.11
N PHE A 128 -4.25 1.80 10.73
CA PHE A 128 -5.08 2.77 11.45
C PHE A 128 -5.40 2.28 12.86
N THR A 129 -5.80 1.01 13.00
CA THR A 129 -6.05 0.39 14.31
C THR A 129 -4.78 0.44 15.18
N LYS A 130 -3.61 0.10 14.63
CA LYS A 130 -2.35 0.09 15.40
C LYS A 130 -1.88 1.49 15.78
N MET A 131 -2.18 2.49 14.98
CA MET A 131 -1.82 3.89 15.25
C MET A 131 -2.84 4.62 16.13
N GLY A 132 -3.91 3.93 16.55
CA GLY A 132 -4.96 4.51 17.36
C GLY A 132 -5.69 5.66 16.64
N ILE A 133 -5.94 5.48 15.34
CA ILE A 133 -6.69 6.46 14.54
C ILE A 133 -8.15 6.11 14.69
N TYR A 134 -8.81 6.70 15.71
CA TYR A 134 -10.22 6.50 16.04
C TYR A 134 -11.02 7.71 15.60
N VAL A 135 -12.29 7.49 15.28
CA VAL A 135 -13.18 8.49 14.67
C VAL A 135 -13.92 9.34 15.69
N ASP A 136 -14.07 8.85 16.93
CA ASP A 136 -14.95 9.46 17.92
C ASP A 136 -14.56 10.88 18.36
N GLU A 137 -13.32 11.28 18.15
CA GLU A 137 -12.80 12.61 18.51
C GLU A 137 -12.63 13.55 17.32
N VAL A 138 -12.93 13.09 16.07
CA VAL A 138 -12.53 13.79 14.86
C VAL A 138 -13.74 14.05 13.96
N THR A 139 -13.90 15.30 13.54
CA THR A 139 -15.01 15.69 12.66
C THR A 139 -14.84 15.16 11.24
N LEU A 140 -15.93 15.01 10.49
CA LEU A 140 -15.90 14.56 9.08
C LEU A 140 -14.89 15.34 8.19
N PRO A 141 -14.77 16.69 8.30
CA PRO A 141 -13.74 17.42 7.56
C PRO A 141 -12.31 17.01 7.92
N GLN A 142 -12.05 16.68 9.18
CA GLN A 142 -10.70 16.25 9.62
C GLN A 142 -10.35 14.87 9.07
N HIS A 143 -11.33 13.94 8.96
CA HIS A 143 -11.15 12.65 8.29
C HIS A 143 -10.85 12.83 6.81
N ALA A 144 -11.62 13.67 6.12
CA ALA A 144 -11.37 13.98 4.72
C ALA A 144 -9.94 14.55 4.51
N LEU A 145 -9.52 15.49 5.35
CA LEU A 145 -8.18 16.06 5.32
C LEU A 145 -7.09 15.01 5.62
N PHE A 146 -7.38 14.04 6.50
CA PHE A 146 -6.45 12.96 6.79
C PHE A 146 -6.27 12.04 5.57
N VAL A 147 -7.37 11.61 4.93
CA VAL A 147 -7.34 10.79 3.71
C VAL A 147 -6.67 11.54 2.56
N ILE A 148 -6.97 12.84 2.39
CA ILE A 148 -6.30 13.69 1.41
C ILE A 148 -4.79 13.77 1.69
N SER A 149 -4.37 13.85 2.96
CA SER A 149 -2.94 13.89 3.30
C SER A 149 -2.23 12.56 2.97
N ILE A 150 -2.91 11.42 3.09
CA ILE A 150 -2.43 10.12 2.60
C ILE A 150 -2.23 10.18 1.08
N PHE A 151 -3.25 10.60 0.35
CA PHE A 151 -3.20 10.72 -1.11
C PHE A 151 -2.06 11.62 -1.59
N VAL A 152 -1.88 12.77 -0.94
CA VAL A 152 -0.78 13.72 -1.26
C VAL A 152 0.58 13.09 -0.99
N GLY A 153 0.76 12.42 0.16
CA GLY A 153 2.01 11.73 0.50
C GLY A 153 2.36 10.64 -0.53
N SER A 154 1.38 9.81 -0.88
CA SER A 154 1.50 8.78 -1.91
C SER A 154 1.85 9.35 -3.28
N THR A 155 1.17 10.42 -3.67
CA THR A 155 1.38 11.09 -4.97
C THR A 155 2.80 11.66 -5.08
N ILE A 156 3.27 12.35 -4.05
CA ILE A 156 4.63 12.90 -4.01
C ILE A 156 5.68 11.79 -4.04
N GLN A 157 5.44 10.71 -3.32
CA GLN A 157 6.31 9.53 -3.32
C GLN A 157 6.45 8.95 -4.74
N TRP A 158 5.33 8.66 -5.42
CA TRP A 158 5.34 8.10 -6.76
C TRP A 158 5.90 9.07 -7.81
N TYR A 159 5.62 10.35 -7.69
CA TYR A 159 6.26 11.37 -8.54
C TYR A 159 7.78 11.31 -8.41
N SER A 160 8.28 11.23 -7.18
CA SER A 160 9.72 11.15 -6.92
C SER A 160 10.33 9.87 -7.47
N ILE A 161 9.70 8.71 -7.20
CA ILE A 161 10.17 7.40 -7.65
C ILE A 161 10.23 7.34 -9.18
N THR A 162 9.15 7.68 -9.86
CA THR A 162 9.09 7.59 -11.33
C THR A 162 10.08 8.52 -12.03
N ASN A 163 10.26 9.74 -11.50
CA ASN A 163 11.26 10.67 -12.03
C ASN A 163 12.70 10.20 -11.79
N LEU A 164 13.00 9.67 -10.60
CA LEU A 164 14.33 9.14 -10.29
C LEU A 164 14.67 7.94 -11.17
N ILE A 165 13.72 7.01 -11.33
CA ILE A 165 13.91 5.83 -12.18
C ILE A 165 14.12 6.22 -13.65
N ASP A 166 13.32 7.12 -14.18
CA ASP A 166 13.44 7.55 -15.58
C ASP A 166 14.78 8.22 -15.88
N LYS A 167 15.25 9.10 -14.96
CA LYS A 167 16.56 9.74 -15.06
C LYS A 167 17.73 8.76 -14.98
N SER A 168 17.57 7.68 -14.23
CA SER A 168 18.63 6.73 -13.91
C SER A 168 18.38 5.33 -14.51
N LYS A 169 17.47 5.21 -15.47
CA LYS A 169 17.04 3.91 -16.04
C LYS A 169 18.16 3.04 -16.62
N LYS A 170 19.30 3.65 -17.01
CA LYS A 170 20.50 2.90 -17.45
C LYS A 170 21.15 2.11 -16.32
N HIS A 171 20.94 2.48 -15.06
CA HIS A 171 21.55 1.87 -13.87
C HIS A 171 20.60 0.95 -13.10
N TYR A 172 19.29 1.08 -13.31
CA TYR A 172 18.30 0.26 -12.61
C TYR A 172 17.95 -0.99 -13.42
N LYS A 173 18.20 -2.14 -12.81
CA LYS A 173 17.70 -3.43 -13.28
C LYS A 173 16.41 -3.77 -12.51
N PHE A 174 15.44 -4.33 -13.21
CA PHE A 174 14.17 -4.77 -12.60
C PHE A 174 14.38 -5.73 -11.42
N GLU A 175 15.44 -6.52 -11.47
CA GLU A 175 15.83 -7.46 -10.41
C GLU A 175 16.08 -6.77 -9.04
N ASN A 176 16.54 -5.52 -9.04
CA ASN A 176 16.79 -4.77 -7.82
C ASN A 176 15.48 -4.49 -7.05
N PHE A 177 14.36 -4.31 -7.75
CA PHE A 177 13.06 -4.06 -7.13
C PHE A 177 12.47 -5.32 -6.52
N ILE A 178 12.69 -6.50 -7.12
CA ILE A 178 12.31 -7.79 -6.52
C ILE A 178 13.04 -8.01 -5.19
N PHE A 179 14.31 -7.59 -5.10
CA PHE A 179 15.07 -7.67 -3.86
C PHE A 179 14.50 -6.74 -2.78
N ILE A 180 14.07 -5.53 -3.15
CA ILE A 180 13.40 -4.59 -2.24
C ILE A 180 12.08 -5.19 -1.73
N ASP A 181 11.26 -5.79 -2.59
CA ASP A 181 10.02 -6.49 -2.18
C ASP A 181 10.30 -7.57 -1.13
N LYS A 182 11.36 -8.36 -1.31
CA LYS A 182 11.75 -9.38 -0.32
C LYS A 182 12.11 -8.79 1.05
N ILE A 183 12.86 -7.68 1.06
CA ILE A 183 13.20 -6.99 2.31
C ILE A 183 11.93 -6.49 2.99
N ILE A 184 11.05 -5.81 2.25
CA ILE A 184 9.82 -5.23 2.81
C ILE A 184 8.87 -6.33 3.28
N GLY A 185 8.68 -7.40 2.51
CA GLY A 185 7.88 -8.55 2.92
C GLY A 185 8.39 -9.18 4.22
N THR A 186 9.72 -9.31 4.36
CA THR A 186 10.34 -9.80 5.59
C THR A 186 10.08 -8.88 6.79
N VAL A 187 10.22 -7.56 6.60
CA VAL A 187 9.93 -6.57 7.66
C VAL A 187 8.47 -6.64 8.09
N ILE A 188 7.54 -6.75 7.15
CA ILE A 188 6.11 -6.88 7.45
C ILE A 188 5.81 -8.17 8.21
N ILE A 189 6.45 -9.30 7.88
CA ILE A 189 6.33 -10.55 8.64
C ILE A 189 6.82 -10.37 10.07
N LEU A 190 7.97 -9.75 10.27
CA LEU A 190 8.49 -9.48 11.61
C LEU A 190 7.56 -8.63 12.46
N LEU A 191 6.96 -7.59 11.85
CA LEU A 191 5.93 -6.76 12.48
C LEU A 191 4.67 -7.58 12.80
N GLY A 192 4.29 -8.51 11.93
CA GLY A 192 3.20 -9.46 12.14
C GLY A 192 3.44 -10.36 13.35
N ILE A 193 4.60 -11.01 13.41
CA ILE A 193 5.01 -11.85 14.54
C ILE A 193 4.96 -11.05 15.86
N PHE A 194 5.56 -9.85 15.88
CA PHE A 194 5.55 -8.99 17.05
C PHE A 194 4.13 -8.62 17.50
N SER A 195 3.23 -8.33 16.54
CA SER A 195 1.85 -8.00 16.84
C SER A 195 1.05 -9.19 17.38
N VAL A 196 1.28 -10.41 16.85
CA VAL A 196 0.67 -11.64 17.38
C VAL A 196 1.15 -11.90 18.80
N LEU A 197 2.46 -11.79 19.06
CA LEU A 197 3.01 -11.98 20.40
C LEU A 197 2.38 -11.00 21.40
N LYS A 198 2.21 -9.71 21.06
CA LYS A 198 1.47 -8.75 21.89
C LYS A 198 0.00 -9.11 22.10
N GLY A 199 -0.64 -9.77 21.14
CA GLY A 199 -2.00 -10.27 21.29
C GLY A 199 -2.11 -11.43 22.27
N ILE A 200 -1.07 -12.28 22.37
CA ILE A 200 -1.07 -13.47 23.23
C ILE A 200 -0.58 -13.14 24.65
N THR A 201 0.49 -12.38 24.77
CA THR A 201 1.19 -12.15 26.04
C THR A 201 0.59 -11.07 26.92
N LYS A 202 -0.42 -10.33 26.44
CA LYS A 202 -1.00 -9.18 27.13
C LYS A 202 0.03 -8.11 27.55
N LEU A 203 1.20 -8.09 26.90
CA LEU A 203 2.28 -7.12 27.12
C LEU A 203 1.95 -5.75 26.51
#